data_143459c9dce1041eda23506e4f0c3515
#
_entry.id   143459c9dce1041eda23506e4f0c3515
#
_cell.length_a   1.000
_cell.length_b   1.000
_cell.length_c   1.000
_cell.angle_alpha   90.00
_cell.angle_beta   90.00
_cell.angle_gamma   90.00
#
_symmetry.space_group_name_H-M   'P 1'
#
loop_
_entity.id
_entity.type
_entity.pdbx_description
1 polymer ?
#
loop_
_entity_poly.entity_id
_entity_poly.type
_entity_poly.pdbx_seq_one_letter_code
_entity_poly.pdbx_strand_id
1 'polypeptide(L)'
;RAANAFFSSNFDEALIVTIDGGGRDYDKNGNVVITTFTIWKGEGNKIKPIMIIPIEKLNLGVMWQLCTTNIFGLSGGYPKGNQAGSVMAMAVMGDPSEHYEYFKTYGGNIQHTNFDFARLQKLASESEEQRFNIAAAMQKVTEDIVRSIILKYAKQYPSKNLCLAGGVVLNSVMSGKMFDWFKDI
;
A
#
# COMPACT_ATOMS: atom_id res chain seq x y z
N ARG A 1 -0.89 8.80 13.11
CA ARG A 1 0.20 8.44 12.19
C ARG A 1 0.63 9.63 11.34
N ALA A 2 -0.30 10.29 10.61
CA ALA A 2 0.01 11.48 9.81
C ALA A 2 0.67 12.58 10.65
N ALA A 3 0.12 12.88 11.83
CA ALA A 3 0.67 13.86 12.75
C ALA A 3 2.12 13.52 13.17
N ASN A 4 2.37 12.26 13.52
CA ASN A 4 3.72 11.85 13.88
C ASN A 4 4.70 12.03 12.70
N ALA A 5 4.34 11.61 11.50
CA ALA A 5 5.22 11.75 10.34
C ALA A 5 5.53 13.22 10.00
N PHE A 6 4.53 14.09 10.09
CA PHE A 6 4.69 15.50 9.74
C PHE A 6 5.35 16.31 10.85
N PHE A 7 4.85 16.24 12.09
CA PHE A 7 5.37 17.06 13.19
C PHE A 7 6.73 16.60 13.73
N SER A 8 7.18 15.38 13.41
CA SER A 8 8.56 14.97 13.66
C SER A 8 9.50 15.27 12.49
N SER A 9 8.97 15.72 11.35
CA SER A 9 9.79 16.23 10.25
C SER A 9 10.18 17.68 10.50
N ASN A 10 11.19 18.15 9.77
CA ASN A 10 11.59 19.56 9.81
C ASN A 10 10.88 20.37 8.70
N PHE A 11 9.74 19.91 8.20
CA PHE A 11 9.02 20.57 7.11
C PHE A 11 7.96 21.53 7.65
N ASP A 12 7.93 22.75 7.12
CA ASP A 12 6.86 23.72 7.36
C ASP A 12 5.59 23.36 6.58
N GLU A 13 5.74 22.66 5.45
CA GLU A 13 4.64 22.14 4.65
C GLU A 13 5.01 20.78 4.05
N ALA A 14 4.03 19.90 3.88
CA ALA A 14 4.21 18.61 3.21
C ALA A 14 2.89 18.02 2.70
N LEU A 15 2.99 17.23 1.65
CA LEU A 15 1.99 16.21 1.36
C LEU A 15 2.27 15.00 2.26
N ILE A 16 1.24 14.48 2.93
CA ILE A 16 1.40 13.36 3.86
C ILE A 16 0.56 12.20 3.34
N VAL A 17 1.16 11.03 3.20
CA VAL A 17 0.48 9.82 2.70
C VAL A 17 0.51 8.76 3.79
N THR A 18 -0.67 8.28 4.18
CA THR A 18 -0.81 7.17 5.13
C THR A 18 -1.44 5.97 4.44
N ILE A 19 -0.74 4.83 4.44
CA ILE A 19 -1.23 3.58 3.82
C ILE A 19 -1.09 2.43 4.82
N ASP A 20 -2.22 1.77 5.10
CA ASP A 20 -2.26 0.72 6.11
C ASP A 20 -3.31 -0.36 5.80
N GLY A 21 -3.37 -1.42 6.61
CA GLY A 21 -4.43 -2.43 6.58
C GLY A 21 -5.73 -2.00 7.28
N GLY A 22 -5.66 -0.94 8.09
CA GLY A 22 -6.79 -0.33 8.76
C GLY A 22 -6.36 0.74 9.75
N GLY A 23 -6.97 1.89 9.69
CA GLY A 23 -6.77 3.02 10.58
C GLY A 23 -8.10 3.68 10.93
N ARG A 24 -8.14 4.40 12.04
CA ARG A 24 -9.30 5.22 12.41
C ARG A 24 -9.00 6.67 12.08
N ASP A 25 -9.86 7.26 11.28
CA ASP A 25 -9.86 8.68 10.97
C ASP A 25 -11.26 9.26 11.25
N TYR A 26 -11.42 10.57 11.11
CA TYR A 26 -12.70 11.24 11.26
C TYR A 26 -13.09 11.89 9.94
N ASP A 27 -14.34 11.69 9.55
CA ASP A 27 -14.91 12.39 8.39
C ASP A 27 -15.13 13.88 8.71
N LYS A 28 -15.61 14.62 7.71
CA LYS A 28 -15.91 16.06 7.86
C LYS A 28 -17.01 16.38 8.89
N ASN A 29 -17.80 15.37 9.30
CA ASN A 29 -18.88 15.48 10.27
C ASN A 29 -18.45 15.01 11.67
N GLY A 30 -17.17 14.58 11.82
CA GLY A 30 -16.64 14.06 13.08
C GLY A 30 -16.97 12.60 13.36
N ASN A 31 -17.55 11.86 12.40
CA ASN A 31 -17.79 10.42 12.55
C ASN A 31 -16.50 9.64 12.33
N VAL A 32 -16.33 8.56 13.11
CA VAL A 32 -15.21 7.62 12.91
C VAL A 32 -15.39 6.87 11.61
N VAL A 33 -14.38 6.90 10.75
CA VAL A 33 -14.29 6.09 9.54
C VAL A 33 -13.06 5.20 9.60
N ILE A 34 -13.20 3.97 9.10
CA ILE A 34 -12.05 3.07 8.94
C ILE A 34 -11.45 3.32 7.57
N THR A 35 -10.19 3.70 7.54
CA THR A 35 -9.47 4.07 6.32
C THR A 35 -8.23 3.23 6.14
N THR A 36 -7.82 3.05 4.90
CA THR A 36 -6.59 2.32 4.55
C THR A 36 -5.62 3.19 3.79
N PHE A 37 -6.12 4.20 3.10
CA PHE A 37 -5.32 5.14 2.32
C PHE A 37 -5.87 6.55 2.51
N THR A 38 -5.05 7.42 3.07
CA THR A 38 -5.43 8.84 3.26
C THR A 38 -4.28 9.73 2.82
N ILE A 39 -4.61 10.80 2.12
CA ILE A 39 -3.67 11.88 1.79
C ILE A 39 -4.07 13.12 2.58
N TRP A 40 -3.09 13.75 3.18
CA TRP A 40 -3.22 14.94 4.00
C TRP A 40 -2.34 16.06 3.49
N LYS A 41 -2.73 17.29 3.73
CA LYS A 41 -1.86 18.45 3.64
C LYS A 41 -1.43 18.86 5.05
N GLY A 42 -0.12 18.95 5.28
CA GLY A 42 0.47 19.53 6.48
C GLY A 42 0.94 20.95 6.17
N GLU A 43 0.67 21.90 7.08
CA GLU A 43 1.09 23.30 6.97
C GLU A 43 1.21 23.93 8.36
N GLY A 44 2.43 24.30 8.75
CA GLY A 44 2.72 24.82 10.10
C GLY A 44 2.35 23.82 11.19
N ASN A 45 1.42 24.17 12.03
CA ASN A 45 0.94 23.32 13.13
C ASN A 45 -0.39 22.58 12.84
N LYS A 46 -0.77 22.48 11.56
CA LYS A 46 -2.05 21.88 11.15
C LYS A 46 -1.84 20.79 10.12
N ILE A 47 -2.68 19.76 10.20
CA ILE A 47 -2.85 18.75 9.15
C ILE A 47 -4.33 18.69 8.78
N LYS A 48 -4.60 18.51 7.48
CA LYS A 48 -5.95 18.42 6.94
C LYS A 48 -6.04 17.26 5.95
N PRO A 49 -7.01 16.34 6.08
CA PRO A 49 -7.22 15.31 5.07
C PRO A 49 -7.74 15.96 3.78
N ILE A 50 -7.16 15.57 2.65
CA ILE A 50 -7.58 16.02 1.32
C ILE A 50 -8.18 14.88 0.51
N MET A 51 -7.84 13.63 0.85
CA MET A 51 -8.45 12.44 0.27
C MET A 51 -8.46 11.31 1.30
N ILE A 52 -9.60 10.68 1.46
CA ILE A 52 -9.79 9.51 2.32
C ILE A 52 -10.40 8.39 1.47
N ILE A 53 -9.71 7.25 1.39
CA ILE A 53 -10.27 6.05 0.77
C ILE A 53 -10.73 5.09 1.87
N PRO A 54 -12.03 4.78 1.94
CA PRO A 54 -12.54 3.84 2.93
C PRO A 54 -12.08 2.41 2.64
N ILE A 55 -12.08 1.59 3.69
CA ILE A 55 -11.57 0.20 3.67
C ILE A 55 -12.25 -0.67 2.62
N GLU A 56 -13.52 -0.41 2.31
CA GLU A 56 -14.31 -1.20 1.34
C GLU A 56 -13.89 -0.96 -0.11
N LYS A 57 -13.20 0.17 -0.37
CA LYS A 57 -12.77 0.54 -1.73
C LYS A 57 -11.36 0.14 -2.05
N LEU A 58 -10.46 0.20 -1.06
CA LEU A 58 -9.05 -0.13 -1.24
C LEU A 58 -8.46 -0.62 0.07
N ASN A 59 -7.82 -1.78 0.08
CA ASN A 59 -7.15 -2.29 1.26
C ASN A 59 -5.87 -3.06 0.91
N LEU A 60 -4.84 -2.31 0.55
CA LEU A 60 -3.53 -2.89 0.21
C LEU A 60 -2.91 -3.66 1.38
N GLY A 61 -3.06 -3.16 2.61
CA GLY A 61 -2.50 -3.84 3.77
C GLY A 61 -3.10 -5.22 4.01
N VAL A 62 -4.42 -5.35 3.88
CA VAL A 62 -5.09 -6.66 3.98
C VAL A 62 -4.77 -7.53 2.77
N MET A 63 -4.67 -6.98 1.56
CA MET A 63 -4.22 -7.74 0.39
C MET A 63 -2.86 -8.39 0.66
N TRP A 64 -1.89 -7.62 1.13
CA TRP A 64 -0.56 -8.12 1.47
C TRP A 64 -0.60 -9.19 2.57
N GLN A 65 -1.38 -8.96 3.63
CA GLN A 65 -1.54 -9.91 4.73
C GLN A 65 -2.12 -11.24 4.26
N LEU A 66 -3.24 -11.20 3.52
CA LEU A 66 -3.93 -12.39 3.03
C LEU A 66 -3.09 -13.16 2.02
N CYS A 67 -2.41 -12.48 1.09
CA CYS A 67 -1.53 -13.13 0.13
C CYS A 67 -0.31 -13.76 0.82
N THR A 68 0.33 -13.05 1.75
CA THR A 68 1.46 -13.58 2.52
C THR A 68 1.09 -14.89 3.21
N THR A 69 -0.09 -14.96 3.81
CA THR A 69 -0.57 -16.14 4.53
C THR A 69 -1.08 -17.23 3.58
N ASN A 70 -2.00 -16.88 2.69
CA ASN A 70 -2.79 -17.87 1.96
C ASN A 70 -2.15 -18.32 0.64
N ILE A 71 -1.26 -17.52 0.06
CA ILE A 71 -0.53 -17.92 -1.15
C ILE A 71 0.86 -18.48 -0.78
N PHE A 72 1.61 -17.72 0.02
CA PHE A 72 3.01 -18.04 0.29
C PHE A 72 3.22 -18.91 1.54
N GLY A 73 2.20 -19.13 2.35
CA GLY A 73 2.29 -19.93 3.59
C GLY A 73 3.16 -19.29 4.67
N LEU A 74 3.34 -17.96 4.62
CA LEU A 74 4.14 -17.19 5.55
C LEU A 74 3.25 -16.47 6.57
N SER A 75 3.81 -16.02 7.70
CA SER A 75 3.03 -15.29 8.69
C SER A 75 2.66 -13.89 8.22
N GLY A 76 1.38 -13.59 8.14
CA GLY A 76 0.83 -12.31 7.68
C GLY A 76 0.65 -11.25 8.78
N GLY A 77 0.98 -11.55 10.04
CA GLY A 77 0.82 -10.58 11.13
C GLY A 77 0.78 -11.20 12.53
N TYR A 78 0.34 -10.38 13.49
CA TYR A 78 0.22 -10.75 14.89
C TYR A 78 -0.65 -12.02 15.09
N PRO A 79 -0.31 -12.93 16.04
CA PRO A 79 0.82 -12.84 16.99
C PRO A 79 2.14 -13.41 16.46
N LYS A 80 2.16 -14.01 15.29
CA LYS A 80 3.32 -14.77 14.76
C LYS A 80 4.36 -13.88 14.03
N GLY A 81 4.19 -12.57 14.05
CA GLY A 81 5.00 -11.64 13.29
C GLY A 81 4.51 -11.45 11.84
N ASN A 82 5.15 -10.57 11.11
CA ASN A 82 4.77 -10.24 9.73
C ASN A 82 5.94 -10.51 8.78
N GLN A 83 5.73 -11.44 7.85
CA GLN A 83 6.72 -11.85 6.85
C GLN A 83 6.41 -11.29 5.44
N ALA A 84 5.60 -10.23 5.33
CA ALA A 84 5.35 -9.54 4.07
C ALA A 84 6.66 -9.02 3.42
N GLY A 85 7.67 -8.70 4.23
CA GLY A 85 9.00 -8.36 3.73
C GLY A 85 9.69 -9.48 2.95
N SER A 86 9.46 -10.74 3.32
CA SER A 86 9.95 -11.89 2.54
C SER A 86 9.28 -11.99 1.19
N VAL A 87 7.96 -11.70 1.12
CA VAL A 87 7.23 -11.66 -0.16
C VAL A 87 7.72 -10.51 -1.03
N MET A 88 7.98 -9.34 -0.44
CA MET A 88 8.58 -8.20 -1.14
C MET A 88 9.95 -8.56 -1.73
N ALA A 89 10.79 -9.29 -0.98
CA ALA A 89 12.09 -9.75 -1.48
C ALA A 89 11.95 -10.74 -2.66
N MET A 90 11.00 -11.68 -2.59
CA MET A 90 10.69 -12.58 -3.69
C MET A 90 10.23 -11.83 -4.96
N ALA A 91 9.49 -10.74 -4.80
CA ALA A 91 8.98 -9.95 -5.91
C ALA A 91 10.09 -9.37 -6.81
N VAL A 92 11.27 -9.11 -6.26
CA VAL A 92 12.41 -8.57 -7.02
C VAL A 92 12.99 -9.59 -8.00
N MET A 93 12.76 -10.89 -7.75
CA MET A 93 13.29 -11.98 -8.57
C MET A 93 12.31 -12.51 -9.62
N GLY A 94 11.07 -12.01 -9.63
CA GLY A 94 10.01 -12.48 -10.52
C GLY A 94 9.67 -11.53 -11.66
N ASP A 95 8.94 -12.08 -12.65
CA ASP A 95 8.31 -11.32 -13.72
C ASP A 95 6.81 -11.13 -13.40
N PRO A 96 6.31 -9.88 -13.31
CA PRO A 96 4.91 -9.63 -12.98
C PRO A 96 3.92 -9.97 -14.10
N SER A 97 4.38 -10.11 -15.35
CA SER A 97 3.54 -10.09 -16.56
C SER A 97 2.40 -11.10 -16.53
N GLU A 98 2.67 -12.33 -16.11
CA GLU A 98 1.70 -13.44 -16.15
C GLU A 98 0.51 -13.22 -15.23
N HIS A 99 0.74 -12.67 -14.04
CA HIS A 99 -0.28 -12.54 -13.00
C HIS A 99 -0.75 -11.08 -12.76
N TYR A 100 -0.14 -10.11 -13.44
CA TYR A 100 -0.42 -8.69 -13.23
C TYR A 100 -1.89 -8.34 -13.45
N GLU A 101 -2.49 -8.74 -14.59
CA GLU A 101 -3.88 -8.40 -14.91
C GLU A 101 -4.86 -9.06 -13.93
N TYR A 102 -4.54 -10.24 -13.42
CA TYR A 102 -5.35 -10.90 -12.39
C TYR A 102 -5.41 -10.07 -11.10
N PHE A 103 -4.27 -9.66 -10.54
CA PHE A 103 -4.24 -8.79 -9.37
C PHE A 103 -4.87 -7.42 -9.63
N LYS A 104 -4.62 -6.85 -10.79
CA LYS A 104 -5.18 -5.55 -11.19
C LYS A 104 -6.70 -5.57 -11.24
N THR A 105 -7.32 -6.66 -11.65
CA THR A 105 -8.78 -6.84 -11.69
C THR A 105 -9.43 -6.57 -10.33
N TYR A 106 -8.75 -6.93 -9.24
CA TYR A 106 -9.25 -6.69 -7.88
C TYR A 106 -8.89 -5.32 -7.31
N GLY A 107 -8.03 -4.56 -8.00
CA GLY A 107 -7.72 -3.17 -7.65
C GLY A 107 -7.17 -2.95 -6.23
N GLY A 108 -6.49 -3.97 -5.67
CA GLY A 108 -5.95 -3.92 -4.30
C GLY A 108 -6.97 -4.22 -3.20
N ASN A 109 -8.20 -4.61 -3.56
CA ASN A 109 -9.23 -5.04 -2.59
C ASN A 109 -9.69 -6.46 -2.91
N ILE A 110 -9.11 -7.44 -2.22
CA ILE A 110 -9.39 -8.86 -2.43
C ILE A 110 -10.24 -9.49 -1.31
N GLN A 111 -10.45 -8.75 -0.22
CA GLN A 111 -11.23 -9.22 0.92
C GLN A 111 -12.71 -9.36 0.53
N HIS A 112 -13.33 -10.48 0.92
CA HIS A 112 -14.73 -10.79 0.61
C HIS A 112 -15.06 -10.82 -0.89
N THR A 113 -14.07 -11.20 -1.72
CA THR A 113 -14.23 -11.38 -3.16
C THR A 113 -14.04 -12.85 -3.54
N ASN A 114 -14.19 -13.15 -4.83
CA ASN A 114 -13.88 -14.45 -5.40
C ASN A 114 -12.40 -14.63 -5.79
N PHE A 115 -11.49 -13.92 -5.13
CA PHE A 115 -10.06 -14.06 -5.37
C PHE A 115 -9.58 -15.48 -5.06
N ASP A 116 -8.98 -16.13 -6.03
CA ASP A 116 -8.61 -17.54 -5.98
C ASP A 116 -7.23 -17.76 -5.35
N PHE A 117 -7.19 -17.72 -4.03
CA PHE A 117 -5.98 -18.01 -3.26
C PHE A 117 -5.47 -19.43 -3.49
N ALA A 118 -6.37 -20.41 -3.61
CA ALA A 118 -5.99 -21.83 -3.73
C ALA A 118 -5.22 -22.09 -5.03
N ARG A 119 -5.66 -21.50 -6.14
CA ARG A 119 -4.97 -21.61 -7.43
C ARG A 119 -3.58 -21.02 -7.35
N LEU A 120 -3.45 -19.80 -6.80
CA LEU A 120 -2.15 -19.14 -6.69
C LEU A 120 -1.22 -19.84 -5.69
N GLN A 121 -1.76 -20.36 -4.58
CA GLN A 121 -1.01 -21.17 -3.63
C GLN A 121 -0.44 -22.43 -4.28
N LYS A 122 -1.25 -23.13 -5.08
CA LYS A 122 -0.82 -24.32 -5.80
C LYS A 122 0.36 -23.98 -6.75
N LEU A 123 0.21 -22.96 -7.59
CA LEU A 123 1.27 -22.50 -8.48
C LEU A 123 2.55 -22.13 -7.72
N ALA A 124 2.42 -21.36 -6.65
CA ALA A 124 3.56 -20.91 -5.83
C ALA A 124 4.26 -22.08 -5.08
N SER A 125 3.56 -23.19 -4.83
CA SER A 125 4.12 -24.37 -4.16
C SER A 125 4.79 -25.33 -5.15
N GLU A 126 4.35 -25.36 -6.40
CA GLU A 126 4.85 -26.27 -7.42
C GLU A 126 6.07 -25.72 -8.18
N SER A 127 6.26 -24.39 -8.20
CA SER A 127 7.33 -23.74 -8.95
C SER A 127 7.84 -22.50 -8.22
N GLU A 128 9.16 -22.44 -8.02
CA GLU A 128 9.84 -21.26 -7.47
C GLU A 128 9.68 -20.04 -8.38
N GLU A 129 9.78 -20.25 -9.70
CA GLU A 129 9.53 -19.20 -10.69
C GLU A 129 8.12 -18.62 -10.54
N GLN A 130 7.09 -19.46 -10.48
CA GLN A 130 5.72 -19.03 -10.27
C GLN A 130 5.54 -18.28 -8.94
N ARG A 131 6.20 -18.76 -7.89
CA ARG A 131 6.20 -18.12 -6.59
C ARG A 131 6.73 -16.68 -6.68
N PHE A 132 7.83 -16.46 -7.39
CA PHE A 132 8.43 -15.15 -7.60
C PHE A 132 7.57 -14.28 -8.52
N ASN A 133 7.01 -14.83 -9.60
CA ASN A 133 6.16 -14.12 -10.55
C ASN A 133 4.85 -13.63 -9.89
N ILE A 134 4.23 -14.44 -9.04
CA ILE A 134 3.06 -14.04 -8.26
C ILE A 134 3.40 -12.90 -7.30
N ALA A 135 4.52 -12.98 -6.58
CA ALA A 135 4.98 -11.93 -5.69
C ALA A 135 5.28 -10.63 -6.47
N ALA A 136 5.93 -10.74 -7.63
CA ALA A 136 6.23 -9.60 -8.50
C ALA A 136 4.97 -8.91 -9.03
N ALA A 137 3.95 -9.68 -9.42
CA ALA A 137 2.67 -9.14 -9.87
C ALA A 137 1.95 -8.37 -8.76
N MET A 138 1.90 -8.93 -7.55
CA MET A 138 1.31 -8.26 -6.40
C MET A 138 2.04 -6.95 -6.06
N GLN A 139 3.38 -6.97 -6.06
CA GLN A 139 4.21 -5.80 -5.86
C GLN A 139 3.94 -4.72 -6.92
N LYS A 140 3.95 -5.10 -8.19
CA LYS A 140 3.74 -4.17 -9.31
C LYS A 140 2.36 -3.52 -9.28
N VAL A 141 1.31 -4.27 -9.01
CA VAL A 141 -0.06 -3.72 -8.87
C VAL A 141 -0.14 -2.77 -7.69
N THR A 142 0.49 -3.09 -6.57
CA THR A 142 0.56 -2.20 -5.39
C THR A 142 1.21 -0.87 -5.78
N GLU A 143 2.37 -0.93 -6.44
CA GLU A 143 3.09 0.27 -6.89
C GLU A 143 2.26 1.12 -7.85
N ASP A 144 1.61 0.51 -8.82
CA ASP A 144 0.82 1.23 -9.84
C ASP A 144 -0.40 1.92 -9.22
N ILE A 145 -1.10 1.26 -8.29
CA ILE A 145 -2.22 1.85 -7.56
C ILE A 145 -1.73 3.06 -6.75
N VAL A 146 -0.70 2.87 -5.92
CA VAL A 146 -0.17 3.92 -5.06
C VAL A 146 0.36 5.09 -5.88
N ARG A 147 1.12 4.82 -6.94
CA ARG A 147 1.65 5.83 -7.86
C ARG A 147 0.53 6.66 -8.47
N SER A 148 -0.50 6.03 -9.01
CA SER A 148 -1.60 6.72 -9.68
C SER A 148 -2.32 7.68 -8.73
N ILE A 149 -2.53 7.27 -7.48
CA ILE A 149 -3.20 8.08 -6.46
C ILE A 149 -2.30 9.25 -6.03
N ILE A 150 -1.04 8.99 -5.70
CA ILE A 150 -0.10 10.03 -5.26
C ILE A 150 0.09 11.09 -6.35
N LEU A 151 0.34 10.70 -7.60
CA LEU A 151 0.54 11.64 -8.70
C LEU A 151 -0.70 12.52 -8.96
N LYS A 152 -1.89 11.94 -8.86
CA LYS A 152 -3.14 12.70 -9.01
C LYS A 152 -3.23 13.82 -7.97
N TYR A 153 -3.00 13.52 -6.70
CA TYR A 153 -3.17 14.48 -5.61
C TYR A 153 -1.98 15.43 -5.47
N ALA A 154 -0.78 14.99 -5.78
CA ALA A 154 0.40 15.87 -5.79
C ALA A 154 0.31 16.97 -6.87
N LYS A 155 -0.34 16.70 -8.01
CA LYS A 155 -0.66 17.73 -9.01
C LYS A 155 -1.67 18.74 -8.52
N GLN A 156 -2.67 18.31 -7.73
CA GLN A 156 -3.69 19.21 -7.18
C GLN A 156 -3.20 20.00 -5.96
N TYR A 157 -2.28 19.44 -5.21
CA TYR A 157 -1.73 19.99 -3.97
C TYR A 157 -0.20 19.95 -4.02
N PRO A 158 0.44 20.80 -4.86
CA PRO A 158 1.89 20.80 -5.02
C PRO A 158 2.62 21.01 -3.69
N SER A 159 3.62 20.19 -3.43
CA SER A 159 4.53 20.32 -2.29
C SER A 159 5.88 19.74 -2.66
N LYS A 160 6.95 20.33 -2.14
CA LYS A 160 8.32 19.82 -2.29
C LYS A 160 8.65 18.71 -1.29
N ASN A 161 7.78 18.49 -0.31
CA ASN A 161 8.02 17.57 0.79
C ASN A 161 6.93 16.49 0.84
N LEU A 162 7.38 15.26 1.07
CA LEU A 162 6.52 14.09 1.21
C LEU A 162 6.79 13.40 2.55
N CYS A 163 5.76 13.24 3.37
CA CYS A 163 5.80 12.43 4.58
C CYS A 163 5.03 11.13 4.37
N LEU A 164 5.57 10.03 4.82
CA LEU A 164 4.99 8.69 4.67
C LEU A 164 4.75 8.05 6.03
N ALA A 165 3.61 7.37 6.21
CA ALA A 165 3.32 6.57 7.40
C ALA A 165 2.37 5.41 7.11
N GLY A 166 2.41 4.39 7.98
CA GLY A 166 1.57 3.20 7.90
C GLY A 166 2.33 1.95 7.48
N GLY A 167 1.74 0.79 7.74
CA GLY A 167 2.40 -0.50 7.55
C GLY A 167 2.79 -0.80 6.09
N VAL A 168 1.99 -0.35 5.12
CA VAL A 168 2.26 -0.60 3.69
C VAL A 168 3.46 0.20 3.19
N VAL A 169 3.73 1.38 3.73
CA VAL A 169 4.92 2.17 3.32
C VAL A 169 6.23 1.60 3.85
N LEU A 170 6.20 0.59 4.71
CA LEU A 170 7.39 -0.21 5.05
C LEU A 170 7.87 -1.08 3.88
N ASN A 171 7.07 -1.21 2.81
CA ASN A 171 7.52 -1.76 1.55
C ASN A 171 8.59 -0.85 0.93
N SER A 172 9.86 -1.16 1.22
CA SER A 172 11.00 -0.33 0.85
C SER A 172 11.21 -0.22 -0.67
N VAL A 173 10.81 -1.25 -1.43
CA VAL A 173 10.88 -1.23 -2.90
C VAL A 173 9.94 -0.15 -3.46
N MET A 174 8.70 -0.12 -2.97
CA MET A 174 7.73 0.90 -3.37
C MET A 174 8.12 2.29 -2.84
N SER A 175 8.48 2.40 -1.57
CA SER A 175 8.82 3.67 -0.93
C SER A 175 10.06 4.32 -1.56
N GLY A 176 11.03 3.52 -1.98
CA GLY A 176 12.18 4.01 -2.74
C GLY A 176 11.77 4.63 -4.08
N LYS A 177 10.83 4.02 -4.78
CA LYS A 177 10.29 4.56 -6.04
C LYS A 177 9.44 5.82 -5.86
N MET A 178 8.79 5.99 -4.71
CA MET A 178 7.98 7.19 -4.43
C MET A 178 8.81 8.47 -4.50
N PHE A 179 10.08 8.42 -4.11
CA PHE A 179 10.98 9.55 -4.22
C PHE A 179 11.15 10.02 -5.67
N ASP A 180 11.29 9.08 -6.60
CA ASP A 180 11.40 9.41 -8.02
C ASP A 180 10.06 9.87 -8.61
N TRP A 181 8.95 9.22 -8.24
CA TRP A 181 7.63 9.65 -8.68
C TRP A 181 7.30 11.08 -8.24
N PHE A 182 7.73 11.46 -7.05
CA PHE A 182 7.44 12.77 -6.48
C PHE A 182 8.31 13.89 -7.06
N LYS A 183 9.50 13.58 -7.56
CA LYS A 183 10.39 14.54 -8.24
C LYS A 183 9.82 15.09 -9.55
N ASP A 184 9.00 14.28 -10.23
CA ASP A 184 8.45 14.60 -11.55
C ASP A 184 7.22 15.53 -11.48
N ILE A 185 6.90 16.03 -10.29
CA ILE A 185 5.77 16.91 -10.01
C ILE A 185 6.24 18.28 -9.62
#